data_6cce69734ed0e71a3814650abb728865
#
_entry.id   6cce69734ed0e71a3814650abb728865
#
_cell.length_a   1.000
_cell.length_b   1.000
_cell.length_c   1.000
_cell.angle_alpha   90.00
_cell.angle_beta   90.00
_cell.angle_gamma   90.00
#
_symmetry.space_group_name_H-M   'P 1'
#
loop_
_entity.id
_entity.type
_entity.pdbx_description
1 polymer ?
#
loop_
_entity_poly.entity_id
_entity_poly.type
_entity_poly.pdbx_seq_one_letter_code
_entity_poly.pdbx_strand_id
1 'polypeptide(L)'
;MADESFDLVGCLERVRRRDQVAARQLVEHLYPLVSRIVRSHLPRRVAEEDLAQDIFLKMFTRLEQYQGHVPFPHWVSRIAVTTCIDQLRAQKRRPEFRWADLSENEAEVLDNVITDERDVLPGDALAARELVQKLLGQLKPDDRLVIQLLDLEQKTIAEISALTGWNQTLVKVRAFRARRKLQKLFQELQSKEKS
;
A
#
# COMPACT_ATOMS: atom_id res chain seq x y z
N MET A 1 28.86 14.64 -10.65
CA MET A 1 28.16 15.65 -9.83
C MET A 1 27.88 14.99 -8.51
N ALA A 2 28.44 15.51 -7.42
CA ALA A 2 28.30 14.92 -6.09
C ALA A 2 26.81 14.97 -5.71
N ASP A 3 26.31 13.82 -5.31
CA ASP A 3 25.01 13.68 -4.64
C ASP A 3 25.14 14.42 -3.31
N GLU A 4 24.71 15.68 -3.27
CA GLU A 4 24.57 16.42 -2.03
C GLU A 4 23.50 15.70 -1.20
N SER A 5 23.96 14.83 -0.31
CA SER A 5 23.06 14.11 0.61
C SER A 5 22.23 15.15 1.35
N PHE A 6 20.91 15.13 1.16
CA PHE A 6 19.96 16.05 1.78
C PHE A 6 20.16 16.06 3.31
N ASP A 7 20.50 17.21 3.86
CA ASP A 7 20.65 17.41 5.32
C ASP A 7 19.26 17.36 5.99
N LEU A 8 18.81 16.14 6.25
CA LEU A 8 17.52 15.90 6.89
C LEU A 8 17.46 16.44 8.31
N VAL A 9 18.57 16.39 9.07
CA VAL A 9 18.60 16.80 10.47
C VAL A 9 18.47 18.33 10.56
N GLY A 10 19.30 19.06 9.84
CA GLY A 10 19.23 20.51 9.80
C GLY A 10 17.92 21.01 9.20
N CYS A 11 17.37 20.30 8.20
CA CYS A 11 16.06 20.61 7.64
C CYS A 11 14.94 20.46 8.70
N LEU A 12 14.93 19.37 9.48
CA LEU A 12 13.93 19.16 10.54
C LEU A 12 14.00 20.23 11.64
N GLU A 13 15.21 20.67 12.02
CA GLU A 13 15.37 21.76 13.00
C GLU A 13 14.78 23.08 12.48
N ARG A 14 15.00 23.40 11.22
CA ARG A 14 14.44 24.59 10.57
C ARG A 14 12.92 24.51 10.46
N VAL A 15 12.37 23.35 10.11
CA VAL A 15 10.92 23.13 10.07
C VAL A 15 10.27 23.33 11.44
N ARG A 16 10.90 22.84 12.52
CA ARG A 16 10.43 23.09 13.89
C ARG A 16 10.41 24.58 14.25
N ARG A 17 11.29 25.37 13.65
CA ARG A 17 11.31 26.83 13.76
C ARG A 17 10.35 27.55 12.81
N ARG A 18 9.45 26.79 12.15
CA ARG A 18 8.44 27.28 11.20
C ARG A 18 9.03 27.88 9.91
N ASP A 19 10.21 27.47 9.49
CA ASP A 19 10.80 27.84 8.21
C ASP A 19 10.03 27.19 7.06
N GLN A 20 9.32 28.00 6.28
CA GLN A 20 8.50 27.53 5.15
C GLN A 20 9.34 26.97 4.01
N VAL A 21 10.56 27.47 3.81
CA VAL A 21 11.47 26.97 2.77
C VAL A 21 11.93 25.57 3.13
N ALA A 22 12.35 25.35 4.38
CA ALA A 22 12.72 24.02 4.87
C ALA A 22 11.52 23.05 4.83
N ALA A 23 10.31 23.50 5.14
CA ALA A 23 9.12 22.67 5.04
C ALA A 23 8.86 22.19 3.59
N ARG A 24 9.02 23.08 2.61
CA ARG A 24 8.91 22.72 1.18
C ARG A 24 9.98 21.73 0.78
N GLN A 25 11.24 21.98 1.13
CA GLN A 25 12.37 21.07 0.84
C GLN A 25 12.14 19.67 1.43
N LEU A 26 11.59 19.61 2.67
CA LEU A 26 11.25 18.35 3.32
C LEU A 26 10.16 17.58 2.57
N VAL A 27 9.11 18.25 2.11
CA VAL A 27 8.05 17.66 1.29
C VAL A 27 8.62 17.13 -0.02
N GLU A 28 9.40 17.93 -0.75
CA GLU A 28 10.02 17.54 -2.01
C GLU A 28 10.91 16.31 -1.85
N HIS A 29 11.71 16.25 -0.78
CA HIS A 29 12.58 15.12 -0.49
C HIS A 29 11.79 13.84 -0.17
N LEU A 30 10.68 13.94 0.56
CA LEU A 30 9.88 12.79 0.99
C LEU A 30 8.77 12.39 0.00
N TYR A 31 8.45 13.26 -0.95
CA TYR A 31 7.37 13.01 -1.90
C TYR A 31 7.51 11.69 -2.68
N PRO A 32 8.70 11.31 -3.19
CA PRO A 32 8.87 10.02 -3.88
C PRO A 32 8.57 8.81 -2.97
N LEU A 33 8.91 8.90 -1.68
CA LEU A 33 8.62 7.85 -0.70
C LEU A 33 7.12 7.75 -0.43
N VAL A 34 6.47 8.88 -0.15
CA VAL A 34 5.03 8.94 0.14
C VAL A 34 4.21 8.50 -1.06
N SER A 35 4.51 9.02 -2.24
CA SER A 35 3.85 8.68 -3.50
C SER A 35 3.94 7.18 -3.82
N ARG A 36 5.11 6.57 -3.63
CA ARG A 36 5.28 5.12 -3.78
C ARG A 36 4.36 4.33 -2.86
N ILE A 37 4.30 4.71 -1.57
CA ILE A 37 3.43 4.05 -0.59
C ILE A 37 1.96 4.21 -0.96
N VAL A 38 1.57 5.42 -1.34
CA VAL A 38 0.20 5.73 -1.76
C VAL A 38 -0.19 4.86 -2.96
N ARG A 39 0.62 4.83 -4.02
CA ARG A 39 0.36 4.03 -5.24
C ARG A 39 0.25 2.53 -4.95
N SER A 40 1.09 2.02 -4.05
CA SER A 40 1.07 0.60 -3.70
C SER A 40 -0.19 0.19 -2.93
N HIS A 41 -0.83 1.11 -2.18
CA HIS A 41 -1.88 0.75 -1.21
C HIS A 41 -3.26 1.34 -1.51
N LEU A 42 -3.37 2.23 -2.49
CA LEU A 42 -4.64 2.88 -2.83
C LEU A 42 -5.49 2.09 -3.81
N PRO A 43 -6.82 2.05 -3.60
CA PRO A 43 -7.75 1.73 -4.67
C PRO A 43 -7.81 2.88 -5.69
N ARG A 44 -8.01 2.54 -6.96
CA ARG A 44 -8.00 3.41 -8.14
C ARG A 44 -8.91 4.67 -8.11
N ARG A 45 -9.74 4.87 -7.08
CA ARG A 45 -10.76 5.93 -7.00
C ARG A 45 -10.43 7.08 -6.06
N VAL A 46 -9.24 7.13 -5.49
CA VAL A 46 -8.80 8.25 -4.65
C VAL A 46 -7.69 8.98 -5.37
N ALA A 47 -7.77 10.30 -5.43
CA ALA A 47 -6.68 11.10 -5.97
C ALA A 47 -5.42 10.88 -5.12
N GLU A 48 -4.36 10.42 -5.76
CA GLU A 48 -3.06 10.18 -5.11
C GLU A 48 -2.57 11.43 -4.39
N GLU A 49 -2.76 12.58 -5.02
CA GLU A 49 -2.35 13.88 -4.52
C GLU A 49 -3.06 14.27 -3.23
N ASP A 50 -4.37 14.06 -3.13
CA ASP A 50 -5.16 14.36 -1.93
C ASP A 50 -4.68 13.54 -0.74
N LEU A 51 -4.38 12.25 -0.97
CA LEU A 51 -3.91 11.39 0.10
C LEU A 51 -2.47 11.70 0.50
N ALA A 52 -1.61 12.04 -0.45
CA ALA A 52 -0.26 12.49 -0.17
C ALA A 52 -0.29 13.79 0.65
N GLN A 53 -1.18 14.72 0.32
CA GLN A 53 -1.39 15.95 1.09
C GLN A 53 -1.86 15.67 2.52
N ASP A 54 -2.83 14.78 2.70
CA ASP A 54 -3.28 14.34 4.03
C ASP A 54 -2.13 13.74 4.88
N ILE A 55 -1.27 12.94 4.24
CA ILE A 55 -0.11 12.34 4.89
C ILE A 55 0.87 13.43 5.35
N PHE A 56 1.19 14.40 4.50
CA PHE A 56 2.07 15.50 4.85
C PHE A 56 1.48 16.38 5.95
N LEU A 57 0.19 16.69 5.90
CA LEU A 57 -0.49 17.41 6.98
C LEU A 57 -0.37 16.65 8.32
N LYS A 58 -0.60 15.36 8.33
CA LYS A 58 -0.44 14.52 9.53
C LYS A 58 1.02 14.46 9.99
N MET A 59 1.98 14.41 9.07
CA MET A 59 3.40 14.46 9.38
C MET A 59 3.76 15.76 10.11
N PHE A 60 3.38 16.92 9.57
CA PHE A 60 3.67 18.21 10.20
C PHE A 60 2.95 18.39 11.54
N THR A 61 1.69 17.99 11.62
CA THR A 61 0.90 18.09 12.87
C THR A 61 1.50 17.23 13.98
N ARG A 62 2.16 16.11 13.65
CA ARG A 62 2.75 15.17 14.60
C ARG A 62 4.26 15.31 14.74
N LEU A 63 4.89 16.29 14.09
CA LEU A 63 6.34 16.43 14.05
C LEU A 63 6.96 16.59 15.44
N GLU A 64 6.27 17.24 16.36
CA GLU A 64 6.67 17.37 17.78
C GLU A 64 6.76 16.01 18.50
N GLN A 65 6.02 15.00 18.02
CA GLN A 65 6.02 13.66 18.60
C GLN A 65 7.18 12.80 18.10
N TYR A 66 7.90 13.26 17.07
CA TYR A 66 9.06 12.53 16.56
C TYR A 66 10.26 12.70 17.48
N GLN A 67 10.64 11.63 18.16
CA GLN A 67 11.70 11.57 19.17
C GLN A 67 13.03 11.01 18.62
N GLY A 68 13.12 10.68 17.34
CA GLY A 68 14.38 10.16 16.76
C GLY A 68 14.69 8.68 17.02
N HIS A 69 13.80 7.93 17.67
CA HIS A 69 14.02 6.50 17.96
C HIS A 69 14.10 5.60 16.71
N VAL A 70 13.57 6.08 15.60
CA VAL A 70 13.64 5.43 14.28
C VAL A 70 14.02 6.49 13.24
N PRO A 71 14.62 6.10 12.09
CA PRO A 71 14.87 7.05 11.01
C PRO A 71 13.60 7.79 10.57
N PHE A 72 13.70 9.09 10.31
CA PHE A 72 12.55 9.93 9.98
C PHE A 72 11.73 9.41 8.78
N PRO A 73 12.35 8.93 7.68
CA PRO A 73 11.59 8.33 6.58
C PRO A 73 10.77 7.11 7.01
N HIS A 74 11.23 6.30 7.97
CA HIS A 74 10.45 5.18 8.52
C HIS A 74 9.24 5.66 9.33
N TRP A 75 9.42 6.72 10.11
CA TRP A 75 8.31 7.33 10.86
C TRP A 75 7.24 7.90 9.92
N VAL A 76 7.66 8.58 8.84
CA VAL A 76 6.75 9.09 7.80
C VAL A 76 6.06 7.93 7.05
N SER A 77 6.79 6.88 6.71
CA SER A 77 6.22 5.67 6.09
C SER A 77 5.10 5.06 6.94
N ARG A 78 5.27 5.04 8.27
CA ARG A 78 4.22 4.57 9.19
C ARG A 78 2.98 5.46 9.14
N ILE A 79 3.13 6.79 9.09
CA ILE A 79 2.01 7.72 8.92
C ILE A 79 1.32 7.46 7.58
N ALA A 80 2.07 7.31 6.51
CA ALA A 80 1.54 7.06 5.16
C ALA A 80 0.73 5.75 5.11
N VAL A 81 1.30 4.65 5.58
CA VAL A 81 0.65 3.34 5.62
C VAL A 81 -0.64 3.38 6.44
N THR A 82 -0.61 3.96 7.65
CA THR A 82 -1.80 4.04 8.50
C THR A 82 -2.89 4.91 7.88
N THR A 83 -2.52 6.01 7.21
CA THR A 83 -3.47 6.87 6.49
C THR A 83 -4.12 6.14 5.33
N CYS A 84 -3.35 5.38 4.54
CA CYS A 84 -3.90 4.53 3.48
C CYS A 84 -4.89 3.48 4.03
N ILE A 85 -4.56 2.83 5.15
CA ILE A 85 -5.48 1.86 5.80
C ILE A 85 -6.78 2.53 6.21
N ASP A 86 -6.70 3.69 6.86
CA ASP A 86 -7.89 4.40 7.33
C ASP A 86 -8.78 4.82 6.16
N GLN A 87 -8.18 5.25 5.05
CA GLN A 87 -8.91 5.55 3.82
C GLN A 87 -9.60 4.31 3.22
N LEU A 88 -8.89 3.19 3.16
CA LEU A 88 -9.47 1.91 2.70
C LEU A 88 -10.62 1.44 3.60
N ARG A 89 -10.50 1.63 4.91
CA ARG A 89 -11.57 1.32 5.87
C ARG A 89 -12.79 2.23 5.67
N ALA A 90 -12.56 3.52 5.45
CA ALA A 90 -13.63 4.49 5.21
C ALA A 90 -14.41 4.16 3.92
N GLN A 91 -13.70 3.81 2.83
CA GLN A 91 -14.33 3.38 1.58
C GLN A 91 -15.15 2.11 1.74
N LYS A 92 -14.64 1.12 2.48
CA LYS A 92 -15.36 -0.15 2.70
C LYS A 92 -16.65 -0.01 3.53
N ARG A 93 -16.81 1.07 4.29
CA ARG A 93 -18.06 1.40 5.02
C ARG A 93 -19.14 1.99 4.11
N ARG A 94 -18.79 2.43 2.89
CA ARG A 94 -19.77 2.91 1.90
C ARG A 94 -20.31 1.72 1.10
N PRO A 95 -21.66 1.55 0.99
CA PRO A 95 -22.28 0.31 0.49
C PRO A 95 -22.13 0.05 -1.03
N GLU A 96 -21.39 0.86 -1.77
CA GLU A 96 -21.34 0.86 -3.23
C GLU A 96 -20.44 -0.22 -3.87
N PHE A 97 -19.82 -1.10 -3.05
CA PHE A 97 -18.95 -2.17 -3.56
C PHE A 97 -19.67 -3.53 -3.55
N ARG A 98 -20.38 -3.85 -4.62
CA ARG A 98 -20.95 -5.18 -4.88
C ARG A 98 -20.14 -5.99 -5.88
N TRP A 99 -20.19 -7.31 -5.67
CA TRP A 99 -19.53 -8.39 -6.40
C TRP A 99 -19.84 -8.50 -7.92
N ALA A 100 -20.59 -7.59 -8.51
CA ALA A 100 -21.17 -7.73 -9.85
C ALA A 100 -20.19 -7.54 -11.03
N ASP A 101 -18.92 -7.22 -10.79
CA ASP A 101 -18.04 -6.69 -11.82
C ASP A 101 -16.85 -7.59 -12.21
N LEU A 102 -16.89 -8.90 -11.95
CA LEU A 102 -15.92 -9.85 -12.53
C LEU A 102 -16.48 -10.35 -13.86
N SER A 103 -15.85 -9.97 -14.98
CA SER A 103 -16.22 -10.45 -16.31
C SER A 103 -15.61 -11.84 -16.61
N GLU A 104 -16.24 -12.60 -17.49
CA GLU A 104 -15.80 -13.96 -17.91
C GLU A 104 -14.35 -13.97 -18.44
N ASN A 105 -13.88 -12.91 -19.09
CA ASN A 105 -12.51 -12.79 -19.60
C ASN A 105 -11.41 -12.73 -18.52
N GLU A 106 -11.75 -12.43 -17.28
CA GLU A 106 -10.76 -12.25 -16.19
C GLU A 106 -10.36 -13.57 -15.56
N ALA A 107 -11.21 -14.59 -15.67
CA ALA A 107 -10.90 -15.94 -15.22
C ALA A 107 -9.91 -16.63 -16.18
N GLU A 108 -10.07 -16.45 -17.48
CA GLU A 108 -9.20 -17.02 -18.53
C GLU A 108 -7.77 -16.42 -18.46
N VAL A 109 -7.66 -15.12 -18.17
CA VAL A 109 -6.35 -14.46 -18.00
C VAL A 109 -5.60 -15.00 -16.78
N LEU A 110 -6.32 -15.36 -15.70
CA LEU A 110 -5.69 -15.90 -14.50
C LEU A 110 -5.09 -17.29 -14.73
N ASP A 111 -5.77 -18.14 -15.49
CA ASP A 111 -5.31 -19.49 -15.81
C ASP A 111 -4.03 -19.45 -16.69
N ASN A 112 -3.97 -18.51 -17.63
CA ASN A 112 -2.80 -18.29 -18.48
C ASN A 112 -1.57 -17.75 -17.69
N VAL A 113 -1.78 -16.92 -16.67
CA VAL A 113 -0.68 -16.33 -15.85
C VAL A 113 -0.07 -17.35 -14.89
N ILE A 114 -0.84 -18.35 -14.44
CA ILE A 114 -0.34 -19.37 -13.50
C ILE A 114 0.39 -20.50 -14.21
N THR A 115 0.10 -20.71 -15.50
CA THR A 115 0.61 -21.87 -16.25
C THR A 115 1.96 -21.60 -16.91
N ASP A 116 2.37 -20.34 -17.11
CA ASP A 116 3.64 -20.05 -17.80
C ASP A 116 4.36 -18.80 -17.28
N GLU A 117 5.52 -19.02 -16.65
CA GLU A 117 6.39 -17.93 -16.16
C GLU A 117 7.15 -17.18 -17.27
N ARG A 118 6.95 -17.50 -18.56
CA ARG A 118 7.90 -17.12 -19.60
C ARG A 118 7.42 -16.17 -20.70
N ASP A 119 6.11 -16.00 -20.94
CA ASP A 119 5.65 -15.16 -22.05
C ASP A 119 4.28 -14.50 -21.77
N VAL A 120 4.23 -13.57 -20.82
CA VAL A 120 3.03 -12.75 -20.62
C VAL A 120 3.05 -11.61 -21.62
N LEU A 121 2.15 -11.64 -22.61
CA LEU A 121 1.92 -10.54 -23.53
C LEU A 121 1.48 -9.28 -22.74
N PRO A 122 1.84 -8.05 -23.18
CA PRO A 122 1.50 -6.82 -22.45
C PRO A 122 0.02 -6.65 -22.12
N GLY A 123 -0.88 -7.17 -22.94
CA GLY A 123 -2.34 -7.18 -22.71
C GLY A 123 -2.76 -8.07 -21.55
N ASP A 124 -2.21 -9.28 -21.50
CA ASP A 124 -2.51 -10.28 -20.47
C ASP A 124 -1.96 -9.85 -19.10
N ALA A 125 -0.79 -9.19 -19.07
CA ALA A 125 -0.22 -8.62 -17.86
C ALA A 125 -1.10 -7.52 -17.25
N LEU A 126 -1.78 -6.71 -18.07
CA LEU A 126 -2.69 -5.68 -17.57
C LEU A 126 -3.95 -6.31 -16.98
N ALA A 127 -4.55 -7.27 -17.67
CA ALA A 127 -5.75 -7.97 -17.21
C ALA A 127 -5.47 -8.78 -15.94
N ALA A 128 -4.34 -9.50 -15.88
CA ALA A 128 -3.88 -10.20 -14.68
C ALA A 128 -3.69 -9.24 -13.49
N ARG A 129 -3.09 -8.07 -13.73
CA ARG A 129 -2.91 -7.06 -12.68
C ARG A 129 -4.25 -6.52 -12.18
N GLU A 130 -5.22 -6.33 -13.06
CA GLU A 130 -6.57 -5.90 -12.69
C GLU A 130 -7.30 -6.95 -11.86
N LEU A 131 -7.21 -8.21 -12.25
CA LEU A 131 -7.79 -9.33 -11.50
C LEU A 131 -7.16 -9.45 -10.10
N VAL A 132 -5.84 -9.39 -10.00
CA VAL A 132 -5.15 -9.37 -8.69
C VAL A 132 -5.66 -8.21 -7.83
N GLN A 133 -5.82 -7.01 -8.38
CA GLN A 133 -6.37 -5.86 -7.64
C GLN A 133 -7.82 -6.08 -7.20
N LYS A 134 -8.65 -6.71 -8.02
CA LYS A 134 -10.03 -7.07 -7.67
C LYS A 134 -10.07 -8.10 -6.53
N LEU A 135 -9.26 -9.16 -6.62
CA LEU A 135 -9.15 -10.17 -5.56
C LEU A 135 -8.66 -9.58 -4.23
N LEU A 136 -7.61 -8.76 -4.28
CA LEU A 136 -7.11 -8.02 -3.12
C LEU A 136 -8.16 -7.08 -2.53
N GLY A 137 -9.02 -6.49 -3.37
CA GLY A 137 -10.15 -5.65 -2.95
C GLY A 137 -11.18 -6.37 -2.08
N GLN A 138 -11.28 -7.71 -2.18
CA GLN A 138 -12.18 -8.54 -1.38
C GLN A 138 -11.65 -8.81 0.04
N LEU A 139 -10.37 -8.56 0.28
CA LEU A 139 -9.79 -8.70 1.60
C LEU A 139 -10.22 -7.56 2.54
N LYS A 140 -10.10 -7.81 3.84
CA LYS A 140 -10.14 -6.70 4.82
C LYS A 140 -8.93 -5.79 4.58
N PRO A 141 -9.06 -4.46 4.77
CA PRO A 141 -7.98 -3.51 4.50
C PRO A 141 -6.63 -3.90 5.12
N ASP A 142 -6.65 -4.30 6.39
CA ASP A 142 -5.44 -4.70 7.11
C ASP A 142 -4.80 -5.99 6.55
N ASP A 143 -5.64 -6.97 6.17
CA ASP A 143 -5.20 -8.25 5.61
C ASP A 143 -4.66 -8.05 4.19
N ARG A 144 -5.30 -7.17 3.40
CA ARG A 144 -4.82 -6.74 2.08
C ARG A 144 -3.43 -6.10 2.17
N LEU A 145 -3.25 -5.14 3.10
CA LEU A 145 -1.97 -4.49 3.31
C LEU A 145 -0.86 -5.51 3.62
N VAL A 146 -1.13 -6.48 4.50
CA VAL A 146 -0.13 -7.50 4.85
C VAL A 146 0.29 -8.29 3.62
N ILE A 147 -0.64 -8.70 2.76
CA ILE A 147 -0.32 -9.44 1.52
C ILE A 147 0.47 -8.56 0.56
N GLN A 148 0.11 -7.29 0.39
CA GLN A 148 0.85 -6.38 -0.47
C GLN A 148 2.29 -6.22 0.00
N LEU A 149 2.50 -5.97 1.28
CA LEU A 149 3.84 -5.80 1.85
C LEU A 149 4.66 -7.10 1.82
N LEU A 150 4.04 -8.23 2.15
CA LEU A 150 4.73 -9.51 2.27
C LEU A 150 5.01 -10.16 0.92
N ASP A 151 3.98 -10.27 0.07
CA ASP A 151 4.02 -11.09 -1.15
C ASP A 151 4.38 -10.24 -2.40
N LEU A 152 3.97 -8.97 -2.48
CA LEU A 152 4.29 -8.11 -3.63
C LEU A 152 5.55 -7.25 -3.40
N GLU A 153 5.75 -6.72 -2.19
CA GLU A 153 6.91 -5.89 -1.86
C GLU A 153 8.04 -6.68 -1.18
N GLN A 154 7.87 -7.99 -0.99
CA GLN A 154 8.86 -8.91 -0.40
C GLN A 154 9.42 -8.45 0.96
N LYS A 155 8.59 -7.73 1.75
CA LYS A 155 9.00 -7.29 3.08
C LYS A 155 8.92 -8.42 4.09
N THR A 156 9.86 -8.44 5.01
CA THR A 156 9.86 -9.37 6.13
C THR A 156 8.78 -9.04 7.16
N ILE A 157 8.37 -10.02 7.96
CA ILE A 157 7.41 -9.82 9.06
C ILE A 157 7.91 -8.77 10.06
N ALA A 158 9.21 -8.71 10.30
CA ALA A 158 9.81 -7.72 11.18
C ALA A 158 9.69 -6.30 10.63
N GLU A 159 9.96 -6.11 9.33
CA GLU A 159 9.78 -4.82 8.65
C GLU A 159 8.32 -4.39 8.62
N ILE A 160 7.39 -5.31 8.35
CA ILE A 160 5.95 -5.02 8.39
C ILE A 160 5.52 -4.63 9.80
N SER A 161 6.03 -5.32 10.83
CA SER A 161 5.79 -4.98 12.23
C SER A 161 6.28 -3.56 12.56
N ALA A 162 7.47 -3.19 12.11
CA ALA A 162 8.03 -1.86 12.29
C ALA A 162 7.23 -0.78 11.55
N LEU A 163 6.82 -1.05 10.30
CA LEU A 163 6.04 -0.12 9.47
C LEU A 163 4.62 0.12 10.01
N THR A 164 3.95 -0.94 10.44
CA THR A 164 2.53 -0.88 10.84
C THR A 164 2.34 -0.62 12.34
N GLY A 165 3.34 -0.92 13.15
CA GLY A 165 3.25 -0.94 14.60
C GLY A 165 2.48 -2.15 15.15
N TRP A 166 2.14 -3.13 14.33
CA TRP A 166 1.53 -4.38 14.76
C TRP A 166 2.61 -5.34 15.27
N ASN A 167 2.26 -6.19 16.25
CA ASN A 167 3.19 -7.24 16.64
C ASN A 167 3.32 -8.31 15.54
N GLN A 168 4.44 -9.01 15.51
CA GLN A 168 4.74 -10.00 14.48
C GLN A 168 3.71 -11.15 14.42
N THR A 169 3.15 -11.54 15.57
CA THR A 169 2.10 -12.57 15.64
C THR A 169 0.84 -12.11 14.89
N LEU A 170 0.43 -10.87 15.09
CA LEU A 170 -0.72 -10.29 14.39
C LEU A 170 -0.48 -10.23 12.87
N VAL A 171 0.73 -9.86 12.44
CA VAL A 171 1.11 -9.86 11.01
C VAL A 171 0.99 -11.27 10.43
N LYS A 172 1.54 -12.30 11.12
CA LYS A 172 1.42 -13.71 10.68
C LYS A 172 -0.04 -14.17 10.58
N VAL A 173 -0.86 -13.86 11.58
CA VAL A 173 -2.29 -14.23 11.57
C VAL A 173 -3.04 -13.56 10.42
N ARG A 174 -2.76 -12.27 10.14
CA ARG A 174 -3.36 -11.55 9.03
C ARG A 174 -2.94 -12.13 7.68
N ALA A 175 -1.66 -12.45 7.49
CA ALA A 175 -1.16 -13.11 6.29
C ALA A 175 -1.85 -14.44 6.04
N PHE A 176 -1.95 -15.27 7.07
CA PHE A 176 -2.64 -16.56 6.99
C PHE A 176 -4.11 -16.43 6.59
N ARG A 177 -4.85 -15.53 7.24
CA ARG A 177 -6.28 -15.29 6.91
C ARG A 177 -6.46 -14.78 5.50
N ALA A 178 -5.61 -13.84 5.08
CA ALA A 178 -5.65 -13.27 3.75
C ALA A 178 -5.41 -14.33 2.67
N ARG A 179 -4.35 -15.13 2.79
CA ARG A 179 -4.03 -16.21 1.85
C ARG A 179 -5.14 -17.24 1.77
N ARG A 180 -5.69 -17.68 2.93
CA ARG A 180 -6.81 -18.61 2.94
C ARG A 180 -8.05 -18.06 2.24
N LYS A 181 -8.33 -16.77 2.42
CA LYS A 181 -9.46 -16.14 1.73
C LYS A 181 -9.21 -16.01 0.22
N LEU A 182 -8.01 -15.61 -0.20
CA LEU A 182 -7.64 -15.55 -1.62
C LEU A 182 -7.74 -16.93 -2.29
N GLN A 183 -7.25 -17.98 -1.62
CA GLN A 183 -7.37 -19.35 -2.13
C GLN A 183 -8.83 -19.78 -2.34
N LYS A 184 -9.72 -19.43 -1.39
CA LYS A 184 -11.15 -19.71 -1.54
C LYS A 184 -11.76 -18.96 -2.71
N LEU A 185 -11.46 -17.66 -2.85
CA LEU A 185 -11.94 -16.83 -3.96
C LEU A 185 -11.47 -17.36 -5.31
N PHE A 186 -10.22 -17.81 -5.38
CA PHE A 186 -9.65 -18.43 -6.57
C PHE A 186 -10.36 -19.73 -6.96
N GLN A 187 -10.62 -20.61 -5.98
CA GLN A 187 -11.38 -21.85 -6.22
C GLN A 187 -12.81 -21.60 -6.69
N GLU A 188 -13.46 -20.55 -6.16
CA GLU A 188 -14.79 -20.13 -6.60
C GLU A 188 -14.80 -19.61 -8.05
N LEU A 189 -13.74 -18.94 -8.50
CA LEU A 189 -13.58 -18.50 -9.88
C LEU A 189 -13.43 -19.72 -10.81
N GLN A 190 -12.50 -20.62 -10.51
CA GLN A 190 -12.28 -21.83 -11.31
C GLN A 190 -13.51 -22.75 -11.41
N SER A 191 -14.34 -22.81 -10.36
CA SER A 191 -15.57 -23.62 -10.40
C SER A 191 -16.66 -23.02 -11.27
N LYS A 192 -16.72 -21.69 -11.40
CA LYS A 192 -17.65 -21.01 -12.31
C LYS A 192 -17.27 -21.14 -13.78
N GLU A 193 -16.00 -21.32 -14.06
CA GLU A 193 -15.46 -21.46 -15.41
C GLU A 193 -15.74 -22.87 -16.00
N LYS A 194 -15.96 -23.86 -15.13
CA LYS A 194 -16.25 -25.25 -15.52
C LYS A 194 -17.75 -25.60 -15.64
N SER A 195 -18.63 -24.64 -15.35
CA SER A 195 -20.09 -24.77 -15.41
C SER A 195 -20.69 -24.03 -16.58
#